data_ac603b7b1ed84bd4c28dae6840bc4491
#
_entry.id   ac603b7b1ed84bd4c28dae6840bc4491
#
_cell.length_a   1.000
_cell.length_b   1.000
_cell.length_c   1.000
_cell.angle_alpha   90.00
_cell.angle_beta   90.00
_cell.angle_gamma   90.00
#
_symmetry.space_group_name_H-M   'P 1'
#
loop_
_entity.id
_entity.type
_entity.pdbx_description
1 polymer ?
#
loop_
_entity_poly.entity_id
_entity_poly.type
_entity_poly.pdbx_seq_one_letter_code
_entity_poly.pdbx_strand_id
1 'polypeptide(L)'
;MTSPYERHIRLTGAHNVRDLGGYATVTGGTTRWRSFLRADALHDLTADDVEALLALGLRTVIDLRSDAEIARQPSAFAGHETVRYHHIPLFDDLAPVDAMMLEKDSFDLSARYVDAADRCRPAIARVAATIATAGTGVVLFNCTAGKDRTGIVAAMLLSLAGVDSEKIAADYALTASIAGALMEKLKTHAMARGLDELVSSRLLSSEPAAMLTFLRHMEDRYGGFQNYLADGTAETDIIHLIEKRILAEQLMSQPVVNNS
;
A
#
# COMPACT_ATOMS: atom_id res chain seq x y z
N MET A 1 -11.09 -3.79 24.39
CA MET A 1 -11.21 -5.15 23.83
C MET A 1 -10.11 -5.29 22.80
N THR A 2 -9.25 -6.29 22.90
CA THR A 2 -8.23 -6.60 21.86
C THR A 2 -8.95 -7.12 20.62
N SER A 3 -8.55 -6.63 19.44
CA SER A 3 -9.08 -7.12 18.16
C SER A 3 -8.87 -8.63 18.03
N PRO A 4 -9.85 -9.39 17.52
CA PRO A 4 -9.66 -10.82 17.23
C PRO A 4 -8.78 -11.02 15.98
N TYR A 5 -8.36 -9.94 15.31
CA TYR A 5 -7.54 -9.98 14.12
C TYR A 5 -6.10 -9.57 14.43
N GLU A 6 -5.15 -10.34 13.90
CA GLU A 6 -3.74 -9.98 13.85
C GLU A 6 -3.45 -9.19 12.56
N ARG A 7 -2.77 -8.04 12.68
CA ARG A 7 -2.45 -7.19 11.52
C ARG A 7 -1.44 -7.85 10.59
N HIS A 8 -0.33 -8.35 11.14
CA HIS A 8 0.71 -9.02 10.37
C HIS A 8 0.27 -10.43 10.01
N ILE A 9 0.23 -10.74 8.73
CA ILE A 9 -0.09 -12.06 8.19
C ILE A 9 1.23 -12.74 7.86
N ARG A 10 1.61 -13.72 8.69
CA ARG A 10 2.88 -14.44 8.57
C ARG A 10 2.76 -15.50 7.49
N LEU A 11 3.55 -15.35 6.44
CA LEU A 11 3.68 -16.28 5.33
C LEU A 11 5.14 -16.74 5.21
N THR A 12 5.36 -17.83 4.51
CA THR A 12 6.70 -18.37 4.25
C THR A 12 7.38 -17.59 3.12
N GLY A 13 6.65 -17.33 2.04
CA GLY A 13 7.18 -16.74 0.82
C GLY A 13 6.96 -15.23 0.68
N ALA A 14 6.36 -14.56 1.68
CA ALA A 14 6.24 -13.11 1.73
C ALA A 14 6.35 -12.60 3.17
N HIS A 15 6.95 -11.44 3.38
CA HIS A 15 7.38 -10.99 4.70
C HIS A 15 6.70 -9.72 5.18
N ASN A 16 6.18 -8.88 4.28
CA ASN A 16 5.59 -7.57 4.60
C ASN A 16 4.07 -7.55 4.41
N VAL A 17 3.43 -8.72 4.59
CA VAL A 17 1.98 -8.86 4.39
C VAL A 17 1.23 -8.41 5.62
N ARG A 18 0.34 -7.42 5.46
CA ARG A 18 -0.48 -6.92 6.57
C ARG A 18 -1.81 -6.33 6.14
N ASP A 19 -2.74 -6.34 7.09
CA ASP A 19 -4.10 -5.82 6.95
C ASP A 19 -4.16 -4.31 7.27
N LEU A 20 -4.91 -3.55 6.49
CA LEU A 20 -5.18 -2.14 6.75
C LEU A 20 -6.44 -1.91 7.63
N GLY A 21 -7.01 -2.97 8.20
CA GLY A 21 -8.15 -2.88 9.11
C GLY A 21 -7.79 -2.37 10.52
N GLY A 22 -8.79 -1.90 11.26
CA GLY A 22 -8.68 -1.53 12.67
C GLY A 22 -7.97 -0.20 12.96
N TYR A 23 -7.70 0.64 11.96
CA TYR A 23 -7.24 2.01 12.20
C TYR A 23 -8.43 2.90 12.55
N ALA A 24 -8.33 3.62 13.68
CA ALA A 24 -9.33 4.60 14.08
C ALA A 24 -9.33 5.79 13.10
N THR A 25 -10.52 6.21 12.69
CA THR A 25 -10.77 7.38 11.84
C THR A 25 -11.07 8.62 12.66
N VAL A 26 -10.87 9.80 12.08
CA VAL A 26 -11.21 11.09 12.74
C VAL A 26 -12.70 11.26 12.98
N THR A 27 -13.56 10.51 12.28
CA THR A 27 -15.01 10.50 12.46
C THR A 27 -15.51 9.54 13.55
N GLY A 28 -14.59 8.85 14.24
CA GLY A 28 -14.92 7.93 15.35
C GLY A 28 -15.20 6.49 14.93
N GLY A 29 -15.07 6.16 13.63
CA GLY A 29 -15.13 4.79 13.11
C GLY A 29 -13.76 4.08 13.09
N THR A 30 -13.71 2.96 12.42
CA THR A 30 -12.47 2.21 12.16
C THR A 30 -12.44 1.71 10.71
N THR A 31 -11.24 1.47 10.19
CA THR A 31 -11.09 0.77 8.92
C THR A 31 -11.49 -0.71 9.06
N ARG A 32 -12.10 -1.26 8.02
CA ARG A 32 -12.62 -2.64 7.99
C ARG A 32 -11.48 -3.64 7.85
N TRP A 33 -11.46 -4.63 8.74
CA TRP A 33 -10.58 -5.78 8.61
C TRP A 33 -10.95 -6.63 7.40
N ARG A 34 -9.96 -7.27 6.78
CA ARG A 34 -10.13 -8.14 5.61
C ARG A 34 -10.78 -7.43 4.42
N SER A 35 -10.51 -6.13 4.29
CA SER A 35 -10.86 -5.35 3.11
C SER A 35 -9.66 -5.15 2.21
N PHE A 36 -8.55 -4.73 2.80
CA PHE A 36 -7.30 -4.46 2.10
C PHE A 36 -6.11 -5.07 2.79
N LEU A 37 -5.29 -5.78 2.01
CA LEU A 37 -3.97 -6.24 2.41
C LEU A 37 -2.91 -5.52 1.59
N ARG A 38 -1.81 -5.16 2.23
CA ARG A 38 -0.59 -4.71 1.56
C ARG A 38 0.49 -5.77 1.70
N ALA A 39 1.37 -5.90 0.69
CA ALA A 39 2.39 -6.95 0.66
C ALA A 39 3.66 -6.52 -0.06
N ASP A 40 4.74 -7.25 0.17
CA ASP A 40 5.90 -7.39 -0.71
C ASP A 40 5.61 -8.34 -1.88
N ALA A 41 6.62 -8.63 -2.69
CA ALA A 41 6.46 -9.45 -3.90
C ALA A 41 5.97 -10.87 -3.59
N LEU A 42 5.05 -11.37 -4.41
CA LEU A 42 4.30 -12.62 -4.21
C LEU A 42 4.84 -13.77 -5.07
N HIS A 43 6.09 -13.71 -5.54
CA HIS A 43 6.66 -14.71 -6.44
C HIS A 43 7.16 -15.97 -5.72
N ASP A 44 7.53 -15.84 -4.43
CA ASP A 44 8.06 -16.94 -3.61
C ASP A 44 6.97 -17.62 -2.73
N LEU A 45 5.69 -17.25 -2.89
CA LEU A 45 4.60 -17.86 -2.11
C LEU A 45 4.56 -19.37 -2.30
N THR A 46 4.46 -20.09 -1.19
CA THR A 46 4.19 -21.54 -1.19
C THR A 46 2.70 -21.81 -1.48
N ALA A 47 2.36 -23.06 -1.77
CA ALA A 47 0.95 -23.44 -1.93
C ALA A 47 0.13 -23.14 -0.66
N ASP A 48 0.69 -23.42 0.52
CA ASP A 48 0.05 -23.13 1.81
C ASP A 48 -0.17 -21.64 2.02
N ASP A 49 0.79 -20.78 1.59
CA ASP A 49 0.63 -19.32 1.65
C ASP A 49 -0.53 -18.84 0.74
N VAL A 50 -0.62 -19.42 -0.46
CA VAL A 50 -1.71 -19.11 -1.39
C VAL A 50 -3.05 -19.51 -0.79
N GLU A 51 -3.16 -20.73 -0.24
CA GLU A 51 -4.37 -21.20 0.44
C GLU A 51 -4.74 -20.32 1.64
N ALA A 52 -3.75 -19.91 2.44
CA ALA A 52 -3.98 -19.01 3.56
C ALA A 52 -4.56 -17.66 3.11
N LEU A 53 -4.04 -17.06 2.04
CA LEU A 53 -4.56 -15.82 1.49
C LEU A 53 -5.97 -16.01 0.92
N LEU A 54 -6.24 -17.12 0.22
CA LEU A 54 -7.58 -17.45 -0.28
C LEU A 54 -8.60 -17.64 0.85
N ALA A 55 -8.19 -18.28 1.95
CA ALA A 55 -9.01 -18.46 3.16
C ALA A 55 -9.35 -17.13 3.85
N LEU A 56 -8.47 -16.10 3.73
CA LEU A 56 -8.77 -14.74 4.17
C LEU A 56 -9.78 -14.01 3.27
N GLY A 57 -10.19 -14.62 2.17
CA GLY A 57 -11.12 -14.05 1.20
C GLY A 57 -10.46 -13.25 0.07
N LEU A 58 -9.17 -13.47 -0.22
CA LEU A 58 -8.48 -12.81 -1.34
C LEU A 58 -9.19 -13.10 -2.67
N ARG A 59 -9.51 -12.04 -3.41
CA ARG A 59 -10.17 -12.12 -4.74
C ARG A 59 -9.53 -11.22 -5.79
N THR A 60 -8.74 -10.24 -5.36
CA THR A 60 -8.08 -9.31 -6.30
C THR A 60 -6.65 -9.03 -5.83
N VAL A 61 -5.70 -9.13 -6.75
CA VAL A 61 -4.30 -8.74 -6.56
C VAL A 61 -3.98 -7.61 -7.53
N ILE A 62 -3.38 -6.54 -7.02
CA ILE A 62 -2.87 -5.41 -7.81
C ILE A 62 -1.36 -5.37 -7.64
N ASP A 63 -0.64 -5.76 -8.67
CA ASP A 63 0.83 -5.76 -8.69
C ASP A 63 1.35 -4.43 -9.25
N LEU A 64 2.05 -3.67 -8.40
CA LEU A 64 2.56 -2.33 -8.70
C LEU A 64 3.99 -2.33 -9.26
N ARG A 65 4.55 -3.51 -9.51
CA ARG A 65 5.92 -3.68 -10.01
C ARG A 65 6.01 -3.33 -11.48
N SER A 66 7.23 -2.99 -11.95
CA SER A 66 7.49 -2.76 -13.37
C SER A 66 7.42 -4.05 -14.19
N ASP A 67 7.30 -3.91 -15.52
CA ASP A 67 7.34 -5.04 -16.46
C ASP A 67 8.61 -5.90 -16.28
N ALA A 68 9.75 -5.25 -16.08
CA ALA A 68 11.03 -5.94 -15.88
C ALA A 68 11.10 -6.73 -14.56
N GLU A 69 10.45 -6.26 -13.49
CA GLU A 69 10.37 -6.99 -12.22
C GLU A 69 9.48 -8.23 -12.36
N ILE A 70 8.33 -8.10 -13.02
CA ILE A 70 7.39 -9.22 -13.24
C ILE A 70 7.97 -10.25 -14.19
N ALA A 71 8.63 -9.83 -15.26
CA ALA A 71 9.25 -10.76 -16.21
C ALA A 71 10.32 -11.64 -15.55
N ARG A 72 11.04 -11.10 -14.55
CA ARG A 72 12.04 -11.87 -13.78
C ARG A 72 11.44 -12.75 -12.71
N GLN A 73 10.38 -12.30 -12.06
CA GLN A 73 9.78 -12.93 -10.89
C GLN A 73 8.24 -12.81 -10.99
N PRO A 74 7.59 -13.67 -11.80
CA PRO A 74 6.14 -13.63 -11.95
C PRO A 74 5.41 -13.86 -10.62
N SER A 75 4.27 -13.21 -10.42
CA SER A 75 3.44 -13.40 -9.23
C SER A 75 2.81 -14.80 -9.21
N ALA A 76 2.72 -15.42 -8.03
CA ALA A 76 1.97 -16.67 -7.83
C ALA A 76 0.48 -16.55 -8.22
N PHE A 77 -0.06 -15.34 -8.29
CA PHE A 77 -1.44 -15.10 -8.69
C PHE A 77 -1.61 -14.72 -10.17
N ALA A 78 -0.51 -14.65 -10.95
CA ALA A 78 -0.61 -14.43 -12.39
C ALA A 78 -1.30 -15.63 -13.07
N GLY A 79 -2.49 -15.41 -13.63
CA GLY A 79 -3.29 -16.47 -14.24
C GLY A 79 -4.06 -17.37 -13.26
N HIS A 80 -4.16 -17.00 -11.98
CA HIS A 80 -4.89 -17.77 -10.98
C HIS A 80 -6.41 -17.78 -11.27
N GLU A 81 -7.06 -18.95 -11.20
CA GLU A 81 -8.44 -19.13 -11.66
C GLU A 81 -9.48 -18.31 -10.88
N THR A 82 -9.29 -18.11 -9.57
CA THR A 82 -10.29 -17.48 -8.68
C THR A 82 -9.91 -16.10 -8.19
N VAL A 83 -8.68 -15.63 -8.50
CA VAL A 83 -8.16 -14.31 -8.11
C VAL A 83 -7.94 -13.47 -9.36
N ARG A 84 -8.57 -12.30 -9.42
CA ARG A 84 -8.29 -11.33 -10.48
C ARG A 84 -6.94 -10.69 -10.26
N TYR A 85 -6.06 -10.87 -11.20
CA TYR A 85 -4.73 -10.26 -11.17
C TYR A 85 -4.69 -9.05 -12.10
N HIS A 86 -4.28 -7.91 -11.54
CA HIS A 86 -4.08 -6.66 -12.26
C HIS A 86 -2.63 -6.23 -12.14
N HIS A 87 -2.00 -5.95 -13.26
CA HIS A 87 -0.67 -5.35 -13.31
C HIS A 87 -0.80 -3.87 -13.64
N ILE A 88 -0.36 -3.01 -12.70
CA ILE A 88 -0.42 -1.56 -12.83
C ILE A 88 0.91 -0.99 -12.32
N PRO A 89 1.93 -0.86 -13.18
CA PRO A 89 3.20 -0.26 -12.79
C PRO A 89 3.01 1.15 -12.26
N LEU A 90 3.57 1.43 -11.07
CA LEU A 90 3.33 2.72 -10.41
C LEU A 90 4.44 3.74 -10.64
N PHE A 91 5.70 3.30 -10.77
CA PHE A 91 6.87 4.18 -10.82
C PHE A 91 7.54 4.23 -12.21
N ASP A 92 6.88 3.78 -13.26
CA ASP A 92 7.48 3.76 -14.61
C ASP A 92 7.78 5.17 -15.15
N ASP A 93 7.02 6.17 -14.69
CA ASP A 93 7.24 7.58 -15.06
C ASP A 93 8.31 8.28 -14.19
N LEU A 94 8.90 7.59 -13.20
CA LEU A 94 9.98 8.13 -12.37
C LEU A 94 11.35 7.75 -12.92
N ALA A 95 12.34 8.63 -12.66
CA ALA A 95 13.73 8.29 -12.92
C ALA A 95 14.12 6.96 -12.25
N PRO A 96 14.83 6.06 -12.94
CA PRO A 96 15.36 4.85 -12.34
C PRO A 96 16.20 5.17 -11.10
N VAL A 97 16.17 4.29 -10.09
CA VAL A 97 16.99 4.46 -8.89
C VAL A 97 18.46 4.61 -9.24
N ASP A 98 18.94 3.87 -10.26
CA ASP A 98 20.32 3.92 -10.73
C ASP A 98 20.74 5.33 -11.23
N ALA A 99 19.81 6.09 -11.82
CA ALA A 99 20.07 7.48 -12.22
C ALA A 99 20.21 8.43 -11.01
N MET A 100 19.51 8.15 -9.92
CA MET A 100 19.60 8.92 -8.68
C MET A 100 20.89 8.65 -7.90
N MET A 101 21.59 7.56 -8.23
CA MET A 101 22.87 7.16 -7.59
C MET A 101 24.05 8.05 -7.98
N LEU A 102 23.92 8.79 -9.09
CA LEU A 102 24.95 9.73 -9.52
C LEU A 102 25.03 10.95 -8.60
N GLU A 103 24.00 11.20 -7.80
CA GLU A 103 23.91 12.30 -6.84
C GLU A 103 23.88 11.78 -5.40
N LYS A 104 24.94 11.08 -4.98
CA LYS A 104 25.03 10.34 -3.70
C LYS A 104 24.65 11.15 -2.45
N ASP A 105 24.95 12.43 -2.43
CA ASP A 105 24.71 13.31 -1.28
C ASP A 105 23.30 13.87 -1.21
N SER A 106 22.52 13.80 -2.30
CA SER A 106 21.20 14.43 -2.42
C SER A 106 20.03 13.45 -2.43
N PHE A 107 20.25 12.11 -2.28
CA PHE A 107 19.14 11.17 -2.29
C PHE A 107 18.18 11.42 -1.13
N ASP A 108 16.98 11.87 -1.46
CA ASP A 108 15.85 12.10 -0.54
C ASP A 108 14.65 11.24 -0.95
N LEU A 109 14.29 10.29 -0.08
CA LEU A 109 13.14 9.40 -0.29
C LEU A 109 11.81 10.17 -0.28
N SER A 110 11.73 11.25 0.52
CA SER A 110 10.54 12.11 0.58
C SER A 110 10.32 12.82 -0.75
N ALA A 111 11.38 13.36 -1.36
CA ALA A 111 11.32 13.99 -2.68
C ALA A 111 10.85 13.01 -3.75
N ARG A 112 11.26 11.72 -3.66
CA ARG A 112 10.80 10.69 -4.58
C ARG A 112 9.29 10.41 -4.46
N TYR A 113 8.73 10.47 -3.25
CA TYR A 113 7.28 10.29 -3.06
C TYR A 113 6.49 11.50 -3.56
N VAL A 114 7.01 12.71 -3.37
CA VAL A 114 6.45 13.94 -3.95
C VAL A 114 6.44 13.85 -5.48
N ASP A 115 7.57 13.47 -6.07
CA ASP A 115 7.69 13.27 -7.53
C ASP A 115 6.71 12.21 -8.05
N ALA A 116 6.50 11.14 -7.27
CA ALA A 116 5.52 10.11 -7.60
C ALA A 116 4.08 10.65 -7.59
N ALA A 117 3.72 11.49 -6.61
CA ALA A 117 2.42 12.14 -6.59
C ALA A 117 2.18 12.98 -7.86
N ASP A 118 3.18 13.75 -8.27
CA ASP A 118 3.04 14.68 -9.39
C ASP A 118 3.05 13.95 -10.76
N ARG A 119 3.91 12.95 -10.93
CA ARG A 119 4.15 12.30 -12.22
C ARG A 119 3.40 11.00 -12.44
N CYS A 120 3.14 10.22 -11.38
CA CYS A 120 2.47 8.92 -11.48
C CYS A 120 0.96 9.00 -11.24
N ARG A 121 0.36 10.20 -11.25
CA ARG A 121 -1.08 10.41 -11.02
C ARG A 121 -1.97 9.52 -11.89
N PRO A 122 -1.73 9.33 -13.20
CA PRO A 122 -2.54 8.43 -14.01
C PRO A 122 -2.50 6.98 -13.54
N ALA A 123 -1.33 6.49 -13.08
CA ALA A 123 -1.20 5.14 -12.55
C ALA A 123 -1.91 5.00 -11.19
N ILE A 124 -1.79 5.98 -10.30
CA ILE A 124 -2.49 6.02 -9.00
C ILE A 124 -4.02 6.04 -9.22
N ALA A 125 -4.51 6.83 -10.18
CA ALA A 125 -5.94 6.87 -10.53
C ALA A 125 -6.42 5.52 -11.08
N ARG A 126 -5.63 4.83 -11.90
CA ARG A 126 -5.96 3.46 -12.37
C ARG A 126 -6.02 2.46 -11.22
N VAL A 127 -5.11 2.55 -10.24
CA VAL A 127 -5.17 1.72 -9.02
C VAL A 127 -6.46 1.98 -8.26
N ALA A 128 -6.82 3.25 -8.04
CA ALA A 128 -8.06 3.64 -7.36
C ALA A 128 -9.31 3.11 -8.09
N ALA A 129 -9.39 3.26 -9.42
CA ALA A 129 -10.48 2.75 -10.24
C ALA A 129 -10.59 1.20 -10.17
N THR A 130 -9.44 0.51 -10.22
CA THR A 130 -9.39 -0.95 -10.08
C THR A 130 -9.89 -1.40 -8.70
N ILE A 131 -9.51 -0.71 -7.64
CA ILE A 131 -9.98 -0.96 -6.27
C ILE A 131 -11.49 -0.73 -6.17
N ALA A 132 -12.00 0.38 -6.71
CA ALA A 132 -13.43 0.72 -6.67
C ALA A 132 -14.29 -0.36 -7.34
N THR A 133 -13.80 -0.95 -8.44
CA THR A 133 -14.51 -1.95 -9.26
C THR A 133 -14.15 -3.39 -8.91
N ALA A 134 -13.33 -3.64 -7.90
CA ALA A 134 -12.79 -4.98 -7.59
C ALA A 134 -13.83 -6.03 -7.11
N GLY A 135 -15.10 -5.71 -7.07
CA GLY A 135 -16.14 -6.64 -6.59
C GLY A 135 -15.99 -6.97 -5.08
N THR A 136 -16.64 -8.04 -4.61
CA THR A 136 -16.56 -8.48 -3.22
C THR A 136 -15.26 -9.24 -2.94
N GLY A 137 -14.82 -9.26 -1.67
CA GLY A 137 -13.64 -9.97 -1.18
C GLY A 137 -12.46 -9.04 -0.91
N VAL A 138 -11.38 -9.62 -0.44
CA VAL A 138 -10.15 -8.93 -0.06
C VAL A 138 -9.38 -8.50 -1.31
N VAL A 139 -8.90 -7.25 -1.32
CA VAL A 139 -7.97 -6.72 -2.31
C VAL A 139 -6.58 -6.68 -1.68
N LEU A 140 -5.61 -7.31 -2.33
CA LEU A 140 -4.21 -7.21 -1.98
C LEU A 140 -3.48 -6.39 -3.03
N PHE A 141 -2.63 -5.45 -2.60
CA PHE A 141 -1.74 -4.72 -3.49
C PHE A 141 -0.29 -4.84 -3.02
N ASN A 142 0.62 -5.02 -3.95
CA ASN A 142 2.01 -5.33 -3.66
C ASN A 142 2.99 -4.63 -4.61
N CYS A 143 4.23 -4.49 -4.13
CA CYS A 143 5.38 -4.17 -4.96
C CYS A 143 6.55 -5.10 -4.58
N THR A 144 7.80 -4.74 -4.84
CA THR A 144 8.95 -5.59 -4.50
C THR A 144 9.18 -5.71 -3.00
N ALA A 145 9.27 -4.58 -2.30
CA ALA A 145 9.50 -4.53 -0.85
C ALA A 145 8.21 -4.37 -0.02
N GLY A 146 7.08 -4.11 -0.66
CA GLY A 146 5.84 -3.76 0.03
C GLY A 146 5.92 -2.43 0.78
N LYS A 147 6.88 -1.57 0.43
CA LYS A 147 7.22 -0.35 1.16
C LYS A 147 6.77 0.91 0.42
N ASP A 148 7.42 1.28 -0.68
CA ASP A 148 7.28 2.59 -1.34
C ASP A 148 6.00 2.70 -2.17
N ARG A 149 5.91 2.02 -3.30
CA ARG A 149 4.71 2.01 -4.19
C ARG A 149 3.47 1.55 -3.41
N THR A 150 3.62 0.49 -2.66
CA THR A 150 2.61 -0.05 -1.74
C THR A 150 2.26 0.95 -0.63
N GLY A 151 3.25 1.70 -0.12
CA GLY A 151 3.06 2.75 0.88
C GLY A 151 2.19 3.89 0.39
N ILE A 152 2.40 4.35 -0.86
CA ILE A 152 1.58 5.40 -1.49
C ILE A 152 0.11 4.95 -1.62
N VAL A 153 -0.13 3.72 -2.08
CA VAL A 153 -1.50 3.18 -2.19
C VAL A 153 -2.15 3.02 -0.81
N ALA A 154 -1.39 2.53 0.19
CA ALA A 154 -1.90 2.43 1.56
C ALA A 154 -2.24 3.81 2.15
N ALA A 155 -1.36 4.80 1.94
CA ALA A 155 -1.59 6.18 2.38
C ALA A 155 -2.86 6.77 1.74
N MET A 156 -3.05 6.57 0.44
CA MET A 156 -4.28 6.98 -0.27
C MET A 156 -5.52 6.36 0.39
N LEU A 157 -5.55 5.04 0.57
CA LEU A 157 -6.70 4.35 1.13
C LEU A 157 -7.01 4.77 2.57
N LEU A 158 -5.99 4.88 3.42
CA LEU A 158 -6.15 5.29 4.81
C LEU A 158 -6.56 6.76 4.93
N SER A 159 -6.04 7.65 4.07
CA SER A 159 -6.45 9.06 4.03
C SER A 159 -7.90 9.19 3.59
N LEU A 160 -8.35 8.48 2.56
CA LEU A 160 -9.76 8.46 2.13
C LEU A 160 -10.69 7.93 3.24
N ALA A 161 -10.21 7.00 4.07
CA ALA A 161 -10.94 6.54 5.26
C ALA A 161 -10.96 7.55 6.42
N GLY A 162 -10.24 8.67 6.32
CA GLY A 162 -10.11 9.64 7.40
C GLY A 162 -9.22 9.16 8.55
N VAL A 163 -8.20 8.36 8.26
CA VAL A 163 -7.18 7.99 9.25
C VAL A 163 -6.18 9.14 9.38
N ASP A 164 -5.79 9.44 10.61
CA ASP A 164 -4.82 10.48 10.93
C ASP A 164 -3.44 10.23 10.32
N SER A 165 -2.76 11.29 9.84
CA SER A 165 -1.48 11.23 9.14
C SER A 165 -0.38 10.54 9.95
N GLU A 166 -0.33 10.73 11.27
CA GLU A 166 0.64 10.08 12.14
C GLU A 166 0.42 8.55 12.18
N LYS A 167 -0.83 8.11 12.17
CA LYS A 167 -1.16 6.67 12.12
C LYS A 167 -0.82 6.07 10.75
N ILE A 168 -1.01 6.81 9.67
CA ILE A 168 -0.61 6.39 8.31
C ILE A 168 0.92 6.25 8.24
N ALA A 169 1.65 7.23 8.76
CA ALA A 169 3.11 7.18 8.83
C ALA A 169 3.62 6.05 9.74
N ALA A 170 2.91 5.77 10.84
CA ALA A 170 3.21 4.64 11.71
C ALA A 170 2.98 3.29 11.00
N ASP A 171 1.89 3.12 10.21
CA ASP A 171 1.73 1.92 9.38
C ASP A 171 2.88 1.76 8.39
N TYR A 172 3.29 2.83 7.72
CA TYR A 172 4.42 2.78 6.80
C TYR A 172 5.70 2.30 7.50
N ALA A 173 5.98 2.83 8.70
CA ALA A 173 7.15 2.51 9.50
C ALA A 173 7.17 1.06 10.02
N LEU A 174 6.02 0.38 10.13
CA LEU A 174 5.96 -1.03 10.51
C LEU A 174 6.79 -1.94 9.59
N THR A 175 7.10 -1.49 8.37
CA THR A 175 7.96 -2.24 7.43
C THR A 175 9.31 -2.58 8.04
N ALA A 176 9.92 -1.68 8.82
CA ALA A 176 11.21 -1.93 9.48
C ALA A 176 11.15 -3.10 10.47
N SER A 177 10.06 -3.22 11.24
CA SER A 177 9.89 -4.28 12.24
C SER A 177 9.34 -5.58 11.66
N ILE A 178 8.45 -5.49 10.66
CA ILE A 178 7.78 -6.65 10.07
C ILE A 178 8.69 -7.34 9.04
N ALA A 179 9.40 -6.57 8.22
CA ALA A 179 10.15 -7.05 7.07
C ALA A 179 11.66 -6.74 7.16
N GLY A 180 12.22 -6.57 8.37
CA GLY A 180 13.62 -6.19 8.57
C GLY A 180 14.60 -7.11 7.84
N ALA A 181 14.42 -8.43 7.92
CA ALA A 181 15.27 -9.40 7.23
C ALA A 181 15.18 -9.26 5.68
N LEU A 182 14.01 -8.98 5.13
CA LEU A 182 13.85 -8.69 3.71
C LEU A 182 14.59 -7.40 3.33
N MET A 183 14.47 -6.35 4.14
CA MET A 183 15.17 -5.07 3.89
C MET A 183 16.68 -5.26 3.87
N GLU A 184 17.25 -6.02 4.79
CA GLU A 184 18.68 -6.34 4.82
C GLU A 184 19.12 -7.17 3.59
N LYS A 185 18.32 -8.14 3.17
CA LYS A 185 18.55 -8.90 1.93
C LYS A 185 18.55 -7.98 0.69
N LEU A 186 17.58 -7.06 0.61
CA LEU A 186 17.48 -6.09 -0.48
C LEU A 186 18.65 -5.09 -0.45
N LYS A 187 19.08 -4.64 0.73
CA LYS A 187 20.26 -3.78 0.91
C LYS A 187 21.53 -4.47 0.40
N THR A 188 21.76 -5.70 0.84
CA THR A 188 22.91 -6.50 0.40
C THR A 188 22.91 -6.67 -1.13
N HIS A 189 21.74 -6.96 -1.72
CA HIS A 189 21.61 -7.09 -3.18
C HIS A 189 21.87 -5.77 -3.90
N ALA A 190 21.38 -4.65 -3.39
CA ALA A 190 21.60 -3.32 -3.94
C ALA A 190 23.10 -2.97 -3.92
N MET A 191 23.77 -3.19 -2.80
CA MET A 191 25.21 -2.96 -2.65
C MET A 191 26.03 -3.86 -3.61
N ALA A 192 25.66 -5.13 -3.79
CA ALA A 192 26.30 -6.03 -4.74
C ALA A 192 26.17 -5.56 -6.20
N ARG A 193 25.17 -4.74 -6.51
CA ARG A 193 24.98 -4.08 -7.82
C ARG A 193 25.66 -2.71 -7.92
N GLY A 194 26.42 -2.31 -6.90
CA GLY A 194 27.22 -1.09 -6.89
C GLY A 194 26.59 0.11 -6.21
N LEU A 195 25.43 -0.05 -5.51
CA LEU A 195 24.91 1.01 -4.68
C LEU A 195 25.82 1.26 -3.49
N ASP A 196 26.03 2.55 -3.19
CA ASP A 196 26.67 3.00 -1.97
C ASP A 196 25.87 2.54 -0.74
N GLU A 197 26.55 2.21 0.36
CA GLU A 197 25.91 1.73 1.59
C GLU A 197 24.94 2.75 2.20
N LEU A 198 25.34 4.03 2.23
CA LEU A 198 24.52 5.10 2.80
C LEU A 198 23.25 5.31 1.95
N VAL A 199 23.38 5.31 0.62
CA VAL A 199 22.26 5.43 -0.31
C VAL A 199 21.32 4.21 -0.15
N SER A 200 21.89 3.00 -0.10
CA SER A 200 21.11 1.77 0.10
C SER A 200 20.33 1.78 1.42
N SER A 201 20.97 2.25 2.49
CA SER A 201 20.34 2.37 3.81
C SER A 201 19.20 3.38 3.79
N ARG A 202 19.39 4.55 3.18
CA ARG A 202 18.34 5.57 3.03
C ARG A 202 17.18 5.08 2.14
N LEU A 203 17.50 4.47 1.00
CA LEU A 203 16.51 3.92 0.07
C LEU A 203 15.61 2.87 0.74
N LEU A 204 16.17 2.05 1.62
CA LEU A 204 15.44 0.95 2.26
C LEU A 204 14.94 1.29 3.67
N SER A 205 15.21 2.50 4.17
CA SER A 205 14.60 2.98 5.41
C SER A 205 13.09 3.15 5.26
N SER A 206 12.35 3.02 6.34
CA SER A 206 10.91 3.28 6.42
C SER A 206 10.61 4.31 7.53
N GLU A 207 11.39 5.39 7.53
CA GLU A 207 11.22 6.47 8.50
C GLU A 207 9.86 7.16 8.31
N PRO A 208 9.08 7.35 9.39
CA PRO A 208 7.75 7.99 9.32
C PRO A 208 7.79 9.37 8.65
N ALA A 209 8.89 10.11 8.83
CA ALA A 209 9.07 11.46 8.30
C ALA A 209 8.91 11.52 6.77
N ALA A 210 9.35 10.49 6.04
CA ALA A 210 9.19 10.44 4.58
C ALA A 210 7.71 10.40 4.18
N MET A 211 6.92 9.59 4.87
CA MET A 211 5.48 9.48 4.63
C MET A 211 4.73 10.75 5.07
N LEU A 212 5.11 11.36 6.20
CA LEU A 212 4.52 12.62 6.65
C LEU A 212 4.78 13.76 5.67
N THR A 213 5.98 13.84 5.10
CA THR A 213 6.31 14.83 4.07
C THR A 213 5.45 14.64 2.82
N PHE A 214 5.28 13.39 2.39
CA PHE A 214 4.40 13.05 1.27
C PHE A 214 2.94 13.42 1.54
N LEU A 215 2.39 13.07 2.70
CA LEU A 215 1.01 13.40 3.08
C LEU A 215 0.78 14.91 3.16
N ARG A 216 1.75 15.66 3.68
CA ARG A 216 1.71 17.13 3.70
C ARG A 216 1.70 17.69 2.28
N HIS A 217 2.55 17.19 1.39
CA HIS A 217 2.53 17.59 -0.02
C HIS A 217 1.17 17.33 -0.67
N MET A 218 0.54 16.17 -0.41
CA MET A 218 -0.80 15.86 -0.91
C MET A 218 -1.84 16.87 -0.43
N GLU A 219 -1.76 17.29 0.82
CA GLU A 219 -2.67 18.31 1.38
C GLU A 219 -2.39 19.69 0.79
N ASP A 220 -1.15 20.16 0.82
CA ASP A 220 -0.76 21.52 0.40
C ASP A 220 -0.95 21.73 -1.10
N ARG A 221 -0.65 20.73 -1.92
CA ARG A 221 -0.65 20.84 -3.38
C ARG A 221 -2.01 20.53 -4.00
N TYR A 222 -2.72 19.56 -3.44
CA TYR A 222 -3.94 19.01 -4.04
C TYR A 222 -5.18 19.15 -3.16
N GLY A 223 -5.05 19.55 -1.89
CA GLY A 223 -6.13 19.54 -0.92
C GLY A 223 -6.58 18.14 -0.54
N GLY A 224 -5.64 17.20 -0.48
CA GLY A 224 -5.84 15.80 -0.11
C GLY A 224 -6.13 14.85 -1.26
N PHE A 225 -6.20 13.55 -0.93
CA PHE A 225 -6.42 12.50 -1.93
C PHE A 225 -7.79 12.54 -2.60
N GLN A 226 -8.81 13.09 -1.97
CA GLN A 226 -10.13 13.25 -2.57
C GLN A 226 -10.06 14.15 -3.81
N ASN A 227 -9.50 15.35 -3.66
CA ASN A 227 -9.34 16.29 -4.78
C ASN A 227 -8.34 15.77 -5.83
N TYR A 228 -7.25 15.15 -5.34
CA TYR A 228 -6.25 14.55 -6.22
C TYR A 228 -6.84 13.51 -7.17
N LEU A 229 -7.73 12.64 -6.70
CA LEU A 229 -8.41 11.65 -7.54
C LEU A 229 -9.53 12.28 -8.38
N ALA A 230 -10.31 13.22 -7.83
CA ALA A 230 -11.40 13.87 -8.55
C ALA A 230 -10.95 14.58 -9.83
N ASP A 231 -9.80 15.28 -9.78
CA ASP A 231 -9.22 15.92 -10.95
C ASP A 231 -8.62 14.95 -11.98
N GLY A 232 -8.30 13.72 -11.57
CA GLY A 232 -7.69 12.68 -12.42
C GLY A 232 -8.68 11.67 -12.98
N THR A 233 -9.92 11.64 -12.47
CA THR A 233 -10.98 10.71 -12.89
C THR A 233 -12.28 11.47 -13.10
N ALA A 234 -13.01 11.16 -14.16
CA ALA A 234 -14.35 11.73 -14.40
C ALA A 234 -15.45 11.16 -13.46
N GLU A 235 -15.09 10.29 -12.49
CA GLU A 235 -16.04 9.51 -11.72
C GLU A 235 -15.96 9.81 -10.22
N THR A 236 -16.82 10.69 -9.74
CA THR A 236 -17.06 10.96 -8.30
C THR A 236 -17.38 9.69 -7.50
N ASP A 237 -17.88 8.65 -8.18
CA ASP A 237 -18.27 7.38 -7.57
C ASP A 237 -17.09 6.54 -7.07
N ILE A 238 -15.88 6.69 -7.65
CA ILE A 238 -14.69 5.91 -7.28
C ILE A 238 -14.34 6.11 -5.80
N ILE A 239 -14.31 7.36 -5.35
CA ILE A 239 -13.98 7.71 -3.95
C ILE A 239 -15.00 7.08 -3.01
N HIS A 240 -16.29 7.26 -3.28
CA HIS A 240 -17.36 6.70 -2.48
C HIS A 240 -17.30 5.16 -2.40
N LEU A 241 -17.00 4.50 -3.52
CA LEU A 241 -16.85 3.04 -3.55
C LEU A 241 -15.66 2.55 -2.72
N ILE A 242 -14.54 3.29 -2.74
CA ILE A 242 -13.37 2.99 -1.91
C ILE A 242 -13.71 3.19 -0.43
N GLU A 243 -14.33 4.33 -0.06
CA GLU A 243 -14.74 4.64 1.31
C GLU A 243 -15.69 3.57 1.86
N LYS A 244 -16.70 3.19 1.09
CA LYS A 244 -17.65 2.12 1.44
C LYS A 244 -16.95 0.78 1.68
N ARG A 245 -15.88 0.49 0.94
CA ARG A 245 -15.11 -0.74 1.11
C ARG A 245 -14.22 -0.70 2.34
N ILE A 246 -13.52 0.41 2.59
CA ILE A 246 -12.53 0.50 3.65
C ILE A 246 -13.12 0.78 5.03
N LEU A 247 -14.26 1.44 5.12
CA LEU A 247 -14.88 1.76 6.41
C LEU A 247 -15.66 0.57 6.95
N ALA A 248 -15.46 0.27 8.24
CA ALA A 248 -16.33 -0.67 8.95
C ALA A 248 -17.72 -0.04 9.08
N GLU A 249 -18.76 -0.86 8.90
CA GLU A 249 -20.12 -0.41 9.20
C GLU A 249 -20.19 0.04 10.65
N GLN A 250 -20.61 1.28 10.88
CA GLN A 250 -20.91 1.74 12.22
C GLN A 250 -22.11 0.91 12.70
N LEU A 251 -21.91 0.13 13.78
CA LEU A 251 -23.02 -0.43 14.53
C LEU A 251 -23.85 0.78 15.00
N MET A 252 -24.96 1.06 14.31
CA MET A 252 -25.92 2.04 14.78
C MET A 252 -26.34 1.56 16.17
N SER A 253 -25.88 2.26 17.20
CA SER A 253 -26.39 2.09 18.56
C SER A 253 -27.91 2.35 18.47
N GLN A 254 -28.69 1.29 18.61
CA GLN A 254 -30.12 1.42 18.73
C GLN A 254 -30.38 2.39 19.89
N PRO A 255 -31.27 3.38 19.74
CA PRO A 255 -31.64 4.22 20.86
C PRO A 255 -32.21 3.29 21.93
N VAL A 256 -31.66 3.39 23.14
CA VAL A 256 -32.19 2.74 24.32
C VAL A 256 -33.61 3.30 24.48
N VAL A 257 -34.61 2.52 24.09
CA VAL A 257 -36.03 2.83 24.42
C VAL A 257 -36.16 2.61 25.92
N ASN A 258 -36.00 3.68 26.69
CA ASN A 258 -36.41 3.71 28.07
C ASN A 258 -37.93 3.60 28.10
N ASN A 259 -38.46 2.39 28.31
CA ASN A 259 -39.83 2.20 28.76
C ASN A 259 -39.85 2.56 30.25
N SER A 260 -40.39 3.76 30.53
CA SER A 260 -40.83 4.19 31.86
C SER A 260 -42.25 3.69 32.08
#